data_d8e146a1d80d6328044ad98bd1d8fbf8
#
_entry.id   d8e146a1d80d6328044ad98bd1d8fbf8
#
_cell.length_a   1.000
_cell.length_b   1.000
_cell.length_c   1.000
_cell.angle_alpha   90.00
_cell.angle_beta   90.00
_cell.angle_gamma   90.00
#
_symmetry.space_group_name_H-M   'P 1'
#
loop_
_entity.id
_entity.type
_entity.pdbx_description
1 polymer ?
#
loop_
_entity_poly.entity_id
_entity_poly.type
_entity_poly.pdbx_seq_one_letter_code
_entity_poly.pdbx_strand_id
1 'polypeptide(L)'
;MPPDHQPGQPHHASDGHTHGHHDGLPDDTRWAFASPGTRPLRIGIGGPVGSGKTALVAALCRLLAAEISTVVVTNDIFTTEDAEALQRMAVLPADRIVPVETGACPHTAIRDDISANLDAIEQLEAVHQPVELTLVESGGDNLTAIFSRALVDRQIFVIDVAGGDKVPRKGGPGVTTADLLVINKTDLAPLVHADLGVMDRDAKARRGDLPIAFTSLVATDGADQVAAWVRAQLAEWRTAAHI
;
A
#
# COMPACT_ATOMS: atom_id res chain seq x y z
N MET A 1 20.62 72.86 -17.79
CA MET A 1 20.03 73.23 -16.49
C MET A 1 19.34 71.97 -15.95
N PRO A 2 19.85 71.36 -14.91
CA PRO A 2 19.15 70.29 -14.17
C PRO A 2 18.35 70.90 -13.05
N PRO A 3 17.35 70.19 -12.52
CA PRO A 3 17.08 70.25 -11.10
C PRO A 3 17.11 68.86 -10.49
N ASP A 4 17.64 68.73 -9.51
CA ASP A 4 17.47 68.83 -8.05
C ASP A 4 17.37 67.46 -7.40
N HIS A 5 18.36 67.28 -6.54
CA HIS A 5 18.46 66.17 -5.58
C HIS A 5 17.35 66.28 -4.51
N GLN A 6 16.75 65.16 -4.14
CA GLN A 6 16.19 64.98 -2.82
C GLN A 6 16.78 63.78 -2.11
N PRO A 7 17.08 63.92 -0.84
CA PRO A 7 17.74 62.89 -0.04
C PRO A 7 16.77 62.00 0.75
N GLY A 8 17.18 60.74 0.88
CA GLY A 8 17.01 59.99 2.09
C GLY A 8 15.61 59.57 2.57
N GLN A 9 15.24 58.33 2.33
CA GLN A 9 14.34 57.64 3.18
C GLN A 9 15.02 56.46 3.91
N PRO A 10 14.62 56.19 5.16
CA PRO A 10 15.29 55.25 6.03
C PRO A 10 14.99 53.81 5.69
N HIS A 11 16.00 52.99 5.83
CA HIS A 11 15.95 51.55 5.72
C HIS A 11 14.96 50.95 6.72
N HIS A 12 13.93 50.29 6.21
CA HIS A 12 13.15 49.38 6.99
C HIS A 12 13.96 48.10 7.23
N ALA A 13 14.11 47.77 8.51
CA ALA A 13 14.68 46.54 8.97
C ALA A 13 13.92 45.34 8.37
N SER A 14 14.65 44.43 7.77
CA SER A 14 14.15 43.15 7.33
C SER A 14 13.85 42.30 8.57
N ASP A 15 12.59 42.13 8.88
CA ASP A 15 12.14 41.11 9.81
C ASP A 15 12.48 39.74 9.23
N GLY A 16 13.44 39.09 9.85
CA GLY A 16 13.83 37.73 9.53
C GLY A 16 12.73 36.76 9.88
N HIS A 17 11.90 36.43 8.89
CA HIS A 17 11.05 35.23 8.98
C HIS A 17 11.96 34.01 8.83
N THR A 18 12.41 33.48 9.93
CA THR A 18 12.92 32.12 9.99
C THR A 18 11.77 31.19 9.66
N HIS A 19 11.72 30.74 8.42
CA HIS A 19 10.93 29.56 8.06
C HIS A 19 11.59 28.38 8.78
N GLY A 20 11.06 28.03 9.93
CA GLY A 20 11.35 26.76 10.56
C GLY A 20 10.85 25.67 9.62
N HIS A 21 11.76 24.98 8.98
CA HIS A 21 11.47 23.69 8.38
C HIS A 21 11.09 22.75 9.52
N HIS A 22 9.80 22.62 9.75
CA HIS A 22 9.28 21.48 10.47
C HIS A 22 9.39 20.27 9.56
N ASP A 23 10.55 19.64 9.54
CA ASP A 23 10.72 18.24 9.10
C ASP A 23 10.09 17.30 10.14
N GLY A 24 8.89 17.62 10.56
CA GLY A 24 8.06 16.74 11.37
C GLY A 24 7.17 15.98 10.40
N LEU A 25 7.51 14.71 10.16
CA LEU A 25 6.49 13.74 9.83
C LEU A 25 5.33 13.96 10.81
N PRO A 26 4.05 13.94 10.37
CA PRO A 26 2.93 14.01 11.29
C PRO A 26 3.18 13.00 12.41
N ASP A 27 3.08 13.47 13.64
CA ASP A 27 3.22 12.59 14.80
C ASP A 27 2.07 11.58 14.77
N ASP A 28 2.30 10.44 14.12
CA ASP A 28 1.37 9.32 14.00
C ASP A 28 1.03 8.69 15.38
N THR A 29 1.64 9.19 16.43
CA THR A 29 1.40 8.70 17.80
C THR A 29 0.02 9.10 18.37
N ARG A 30 -0.72 9.98 17.71
CA ARG A 30 -2.07 10.38 18.16
C ARG A 30 -3.17 9.39 17.82
N TRP A 31 -2.95 8.51 16.87
CA TRP A 31 -3.88 7.44 16.57
C TRP A 31 -3.50 6.26 17.46
N ALA A 32 -4.24 6.09 18.53
CA ALA A 32 -4.13 4.89 19.34
C ALA A 32 -4.37 3.70 18.40
N PHE A 33 -3.26 3.06 18.00
CA PHE A 33 -3.33 1.81 17.26
C PHE A 33 -4.27 0.90 18.04
N ALA A 34 -5.35 0.45 17.42
CA ALA A 34 -6.18 -0.57 18.04
C ALA A 34 -5.25 -1.71 18.46
N SER A 35 -5.35 -2.11 19.71
CA SER A 35 -4.48 -3.17 20.22
C SER A 35 -4.64 -4.41 19.35
N PRO A 36 -3.55 -5.10 19.02
CA PRO A 36 -3.64 -6.39 18.32
C PRO A 36 -4.70 -7.29 18.98
N GLY A 37 -5.50 -7.97 18.16
CA GLY A 37 -6.55 -8.88 18.63
C GLY A 37 -7.89 -8.24 19.03
N THR A 38 -8.01 -6.93 19.05
CA THR A 38 -9.30 -6.25 19.25
C THR A 38 -10.07 -6.07 17.94
N ARG A 39 -9.41 -6.21 16.80
CA ARG A 39 -9.96 -6.15 15.46
C ARG A 39 -9.16 -7.05 14.48
N PRO A 40 -9.67 -7.28 13.26
CA PRO A 40 -8.93 -7.98 12.21
C PRO A 40 -7.56 -7.37 11.91
N LEU A 41 -6.61 -8.20 11.45
CA LEU A 41 -5.38 -7.71 10.83
C LEU A 41 -5.73 -7.04 9.50
N ARG A 42 -5.30 -5.80 9.29
CA ARG A 42 -5.52 -5.06 8.04
C ARG A 42 -4.23 -5.00 7.24
N ILE A 43 -4.26 -5.50 5.99
CA ILE A 43 -3.10 -5.50 5.09
C ILE A 43 -3.42 -4.67 3.85
N GLY A 44 -2.65 -3.60 3.63
CA GLY A 44 -2.71 -2.79 2.43
C GLY A 44 -1.91 -3.41 1.29
N ILE A 45 -2.47 -3.42 0.08
CA ILE A 45 -1.82 -3.92 -1.14
C ILE A 45 -1.73 -2.76 -2.12
N GLY A 46 -0.54 -2.18 -2.25
CA GLY A 46 -0.25 -1.03 -3.10
C GLY A 46 0.64 -1.39 -4.28
N GLY A 47 0.76 -0.46 -5.22
CA GLY A 47 1.65 -0.61 -6.37
C GLY A 47 1.12 0.02 -7.66
N PRO A 48 1.94 0.12 -8.72
CA PRO A 48 1.57 0.73 -9.99
C PRO A 48 0.38 0.06 -10.67
N VAL A 49 -0.26 0.78 -11.57
CA VAL A 49 -1.28 0.22 -12.48
C VAL A 49 -0.66 -0.94 -13.24
N GLY A 50 -1.41 -2.03 -13.34
CA GLY A 50 -1.00 -3.22 -14.08
C GLY A 50 0.06 -4.08 -13.37
N SER A 51 0.55 -3.76 -12.16
CA SER A 51 1.53 -4.59 -11.45
C SER A 51 0.99 -5.95 -11.00
N GLY A 52 -0.34 -6.12 -10.95
CA GLY A 52 -1.00 -7.37 -10.58
C GLY A 52 -1.54 -7.39 -9.14
N LYS A 53 -1.85 -6.22 -8.55
CA LYS A 53 -2.45 -6.11 -7.22
C LYS A 53 -3.73 -6.93 -7.10
N THR A 54 -4.71 -6.68 -7.97
CA THR A 54 -6.01 -7.38 -8.00
C THR A 54 -5.84 -8.89 -8.18
N ALA A 55 -4.89 -9.31 -9.04
CA ALA A 55 -4.55 -10.71 -9.22
C ALA A 55 -3.96 -11.33 -7.94
N LEU A 56 -3.12 -10.58 -7.22
CA LEU A 56 -2.58 -11.01 -5.94
C LEU A 56 -3.67 -11.12 -4.86
N VAL A 57 -4.56 -10.12 -4.76
CA VAL A 57 -5.72 -10.18 -3.85
C VAL A 57 -6.55 -11.43 -4.15
N ALA A 58 -6.86 -11.70 -5.43
CA ALA A 58 -7.61 -12.88 -5.85
C ALA A 58 -6.90 -14.19 -5.46
N ALA A 59 -5.59 -14.27 -5.67
CA ALA A 59 -4.81 -15.45 -5.31
C ALA A 59 -4.78 -15.67 -3.80
N LEU A 60 -4.56 -14.62 -3.02
CA LEU A 60 -4.59 -14.69 -1.55
C LEU A 60 -5.96 -15.12 -1.03
N CYS A 61 -7.06 -14.57 -1.56
CA CYS A 61 -8.40 -14.99 -1.18
C CYS A 61 -8.61 -16.51 -1.43
N ARG A 62 -8.20 -17.02 -2.60
CA ARG A 62 -8.33 -18.46 -2.91
C ARG A 62 -7.51 -19.34 -1.96
N LEU A 63 -6.30 -18.91 -1.61
CA LEU A 63 -5.39 -19.69 -0.76
C LEU A 63 -5.75 -19.63 0.72
N LEU A 64 -6.40 -18.55 1.17
CA LEU A 64 -6.62 -18.29 2.59
C LEU A 64 -8.09 -18.48 3.03
N ALA A 65 -9.07 -18.34 2.14
CA ALA A 65 -10.49 -18.28 2.51
C ALA A 65 -11.04 -19.56 3.17
N ALA A 66 -10.38 -20.70 3.00
CA ALA A 66 -10.79 -21.95 3.66
C ALA A 66 -10.41 -21.98 5.15
N GLU A 67 -9.45 -21.16 5.59
CA GLU A 67 -8.90 -21.19 6.95
C GLU A 67 -8.95 -19.83 7.67
N ILE A 68 -9.10 -18.73 6.93
CA ILE A 68 -9.05 -17.36 7.45
C ILE A 68 -10.26 -16.60 6.94
N SER A 69 -11.11 -16.12 7.86
CA SER A 69 -12.27 -15.28 7.52
C SER A 69 -11.78 -13.93 7.00
N THR A 70 -11.92 -13.74 5.68
CA THR A 70 -11.34 -12.59 4.96
C THR A 70 -12.44 -11.71 4.36
N VAL A 71 -12.21 -10.40 4.37
CA VAL A 71 -12.96 -9.38 3.62
C VAL A 71 -12.00 -8.53 2.79
N VAL A 72 -12.52 -7.87 1.74
CA VAL A 72 -11.72 -7.07 0.82
C VAL A 72 -12.36 -5.71 0.59
N VAL A 73 -11.56 -4.66 0.67
CA VAL A 73 -11.90 -3.31 0.22
C VAL A 73 -10.98 -2.95 -0.95
N THR A 74 -11.56 -2.54 -2.08
CA THR A 74 -10.79 -2.04 -3.23
C THR A 74 -11.00 -0.55 -3.40
N ASN A 75 -9.92 0.16 -3.74
CA ASN A 75 -9.97 1.58 -4.02
C ASN A 75 -9.75 1.82 -5.51
N ASP A 76 -10.60 2.64 -6.11
CA ASP A 76 -10.38 3.17 -7.45
C ASP A 76 -10.86 4.63 -7.53
N ILE A 77 -10.38 5.35 -8.55
CA ILE A 77 -10.67 6.78 -8.70
C ILE A 77 -12.12 7.00 -9.15
N PHE A 78 -12.57 6.25 -10.16
CA PHE A 78 -13.86 6.45 -10.84
C PHE A 78 -14.59 5.16 -11.18
N THR A 79 -14.04 3.99 -10.83
CA THR A 79 -14.60 2.71 -11.24
C THR A 79 -14.68 1.73 -10.08
N THR A 80 -15.49 0.70 -10.29
CA THR A 80 -15.61 -0.44 -9.38
C THR A 80 -14.97 -1.69 -10.00
N GLU A 81 -14.13 -1.51 -11.05
CA GLU A 81 -13.62 -2.59 -11.88
C GLU A 81 -12.85 -3.66 -11.11
N ASP A 82 -12.02 -3.25 -10.15
CA ASP A 82 -11.24 -4.19 -9.33
C ASP A 82 -12.16 -5.05 -8.45
N ALA A 83 -13.17 -4.45 -7.80
CA ALA A 83 -14.15 -5.19 -7.02
C ALA A 83 -14.98 -6.12 -7.91
N GLU A 84 -15.46 -5.64 -9.04
CA GLU A 84 -16.20 -6.44 -10.00
C GLU A 84 -15.36 -7.59 -10.58
N ALA A 85 -14.06 -7.37 -10.81
CA ALA A 85 -13.15 -8.41 -11.24
C ALA A 85 -13.03 -9.51 -10.19
N LEU A 86 -12.84 -9.16 -8.92
CA LEU A 86 -12.79 -10.11 -7.82
C LEU A 86 -14.12 -10.87 -7.64
N GLN A 87 -15.24 -10.16 -7.76
CA GLN A 87 -16.58 -10.77 -7.70
C GLN A 87 -16.81 -11.75 -8.86
N ARG A 88 -16.45 -11.36 -10.11
CA ARG A 88 -16.51 -12.26 -11.27
C ARG A 88 -15.62 -13.50 -11.11
N MET A 89 -14.47 -13.37 -10.44
CA MET A 89 -13.59 -14.51 -10.13
C MET A 89 -14.15 -15.41 -9.02
N ALA A 90 -15.21 -14.99 -8.33
CA ALA A 90 -15.87 -15.71 -7.23
C ALA A 90 -14.88 -16.17 -6.14
N VAL A 91 -13.90 -15.32 -5.81
CA VAL A 91 -12.84 -15.65 -4.83
C VAL A 91 -13.34 -15.57 -3.39
N LEU A 92 -14.38 -14.78 -3.16
CA LEU A 92 -15.15 -14.63 -1.91
C LEU A 92 -16.62 -14.42 -2.28
N PRO A 93 -17.57 -14.59 -1.32
CA PRO A 93 -18.94 -14.09 -1.46
C PRO A 93 -18.93 -12.59 -1.82
N ALA A 94 -19.80 -12.16 -2.73
CA ALA A 94 -19.78 -10.81 -3.28
C ALA A 94 -19.97 -9.71 -2.18
N ASP A 95 -20.71 -10.01 -1.14
CA ASP A 95 -20.96 -9.13 0.01
C ASP A 95 -19.75 -8.94 0.94
N ARG A 96 -18.67 -9.71 0.71
CA ARG A 96 -17.37 -9.56 1.40
C ARG A 96 -16.36 -8.72 0.62
N ILE A 97 -16.75 -8.17 -0.53
CA ILE A 97 -15.90 -7.34 -1.40
C ILE A 97 -16.62 -6.03 -1.65
N VAL A 98 -16.05 -4.93 -1.14
CA VAL A 98 -16.65 -3.58 -1.23
C VAL A 98 -15.71 -2.64 -1.98
N PRO A 99 -16.19 -1.96 -3.03
CA PRO A 99 -15.45 -0.88 -3.66
C PRO A 99 -15.60 0.42 -2.86
N VAL A 100 -14.54 1.22 -2.82
CA VAL A 100 -14.54 2.60 -2.35
C VAL A 100 -14.09 3.50 -3.49
N GLU A 101 -14.99 4.36 -3.96
CA GLU A 101 -14.65 5.39 -4.93
C GLU A 101 -13.95 6.56 -4.24
N THR A 102 -12.69 6.81 -4.60
CA THR A 102 -11.83 7.76 -3.88
C THR A 102 -11.82 9.16 -4.47
N GLY A 103 -12.57 9.40 -5.55
CA GLY A 103 -12.58 10.69 -6.24
C GLY A 103 -11.23 11.02 -6.89
N ALA A 104 -10.81 12.28 -6.84
CA ALA A 104 -9.75 12.81 -7.68
C ALA A 104 -8.32 12.31 -7.38
N CYS A 105 -8.05 11.68 -6.21
CA CYS A 105 -6.68 11.29 -5.84
C CYS A 105 -6.64 10.02 -4.96
N PRO A 106 -6.22 8.87 -5.52
CA PRO A 106 -6.14 7.60 -4.77
C PRO A 106 -5.18 7.65 -3.58
N HIS A 107 -4.09 8.42 -3.68
CA HIS A 107 -3.13 8.58 -2.60
C HIS A 107 -3.76 9.21 -1.35
N THR A 108 -4.60 10.22 -1.56
CA THR A 108 -5.26 10.93 -0.46
C THR A 108 -6.12 9.96 0.35
N ALA A 109 -6.89 9.11 -0.32
CA ALA A 109 -7.83 8.20 0.33
C ALA A 109 -7.18 7.09 1.17
N ILE A 110 -5.94 6.72 0.88
CA ILE A 110 -5.23 5.68 1.63
C ILE A 110 -4.19 6.24 2.62
N ARG A 111 -3.89 7.55 2.55
CA ARG A 111 -2.84 8.16 3.36
C ARG A 111 -3.28 9.40 4.13
N ASP A 112 -3.91 10.37 3.46
CA ASP A 112 -4.13 11.71 4.02
C ASP A 112 -5.56 11.87 4.58
N ASP A 113 -6.59 11.43 3.85
CA ASP A 113 -7.98 11.40 4.29
C ASP A 113 -8.54 9.97 4.13
N ILE A 114 -8.32 9.19 5.14
CA ILE A 114 -8.67 7.76 5.15
C ILE A 114 -10.12 7.48 5.59
N SER A 115 -10.91 8.51 5.89
CA SER A 115 -12.23 8.37 6.55
C SER A 115 -13.17 7.44 5.77
N ALA A 116 -13.33 7.64 4.46
CA ALA A 116 -14.22 6.81 3.66
C ALA A 116 -13.79 5.32 3.64
N ASN A 117 -12.48 5.06 3.58
CA ASN A 117 -11.93 3.72 3.64
C ASN A 117 -12.11 3.09 5.02
N LEU A 118 -11.86 3.86 6.07
CA LEU A 118 -12.00 3.39 7.44
C LEU A 118 -13.46 3.01 7.74
N ASP A 119 -14.41 3.87 7.36
CA ASP A 119 -15.85 3.62 7.53
C ASP A 119 -16.28 2.34 6.78
N ALA A 120 -15.83 2.17 5.52
CA ALA A 120 -16.15 0.98 4.72
C ALA A 120 -15.57 -0.30 5.34
N ILE A 121 -14.32 -0.25 5.82
CA ILE A 121 -13.66 -1.37 6.48
C ILE A 121 -14.39 -1.75 7.76
N GLU A 122 -14.65 -0.79 8.64
CA GLU A 122 -15.28 -1.03 9.93
C GLU A 122 -16.72 -1.57 9.78
N GLN A 123 -17.47 -1.05 8.81
CA GLN A 123 -18.79 -1.57 8.48
C GLN A 123 -18.72 -3.02 7.97
N LEU A 124 -17.77 -3.31 7.07
CA LEU A 124 -17.61 -4.63 6.49
C LEU A 124 -17.17 -5.65 7.55
N GLU A 125 -16.22 -5.28 8.41
CA GLU A 125 -15.77 -6.08 9.55
C GLU A 125 -16.91 -6.35 10.55
N ALA A 126 -17.77 -5.35 10.82
CA ALA A 126 -18.90 -5.50 11.75
C ALA A 126 -20.00 -6.44 11.22
N VAL A 127 -20.30 -6.36 9.91
CA VAL A 127 -21.36 -7.19 9.27
C VAL A 127 -20.94 -8.65 9.16
N HIS A 128 -19.65 -8.94 8.93
CA HIS A 128 -19.19 -10.29 8.63
C HIS A 128 -18.45 -11.00 9.78
N GLN A 129 -18.69 -10.60 11.02
CA GLN A 129 -18.03 -11.20 12.18
C GLN A 129 -18.23 -12.73 12.27
N PRO A 130 -17.18 -13.48 12.67
CA PRO A 130 -15.84 -12.99 12.95
C PRO A 130 -15.03 -12.80 11.65
N VAL A 131 -14.38 -11.64 11.52
CA VAL A 131 -13.36 -11.39 10.48
C VAL A 131 -11.98 -11.47 11.12
N GLU A 132 -11.01 -12.03 10.42
CA GLU A 132 -9.64 -12.19 10.91
C GLU A 132 -8.65 -11.39 10.07
N LEU A 133 -8.95 -11.21 8.77
CA LEU A 133 -8.10 -10.53 7.81
C LEU A 133 -8.92 -9.57 6.93
N THR A 134 -8.48 -8.33 6.85
CA THR A 134 -8.98 -7.35 5.90
C THR A 134 -7.89 -7.00 4.89
N LEU A 135 -8.13 -7.24 3.61
CA LEU A 135 -7.25 -6.81 2.53
C LEU A 135 -7.77 -5.49 1.96
N VAL A 136 -6.88 -4.51 1.84
CA VAL A 136 -7.20 -3.17 1.30
C VAL A 136 -6.35 -2.94 0.07
N GLU A 137 -6.95 -2.99 -1.12
CA GLU A 137 -6.25 -2.72 -2.37
C GLU A 137 -6.27 -1.22 -2.67
N SER A 138 -5.11 -0.64 -3.00
CA SER A 138 -5.05 0.75 -3.49
C SER A 138 -5.45 0.83 -4.96
N GLY A 139 -6.00 1.95 -5.38
CA GLY A 139 -6.06 2.33 -6.79
C GLY A 139 -4.67 2.25 -7.42
N GLY A 140 -4.61 2.09 -8.75
CA GLY A 140 -3.33 2.00 -9.45
C GLY A 140 -2.52 3.28 -9.31
N ASP A 141 -1.32 3.16 -8.75
CA ASP A 141 -0.53 4.29 -8.36
C ASP A 141 0.94 4.18 -8.77
N ASN A 142 1.71 5.24 -8.58
CA ASN A 142 3.15 5.21 -8.82
C ASN A 142 3.90 4.60 -7.60
N LEU A 143 5.24 4.64 -7.61
CA LEU A 143 6.08 4.07 -6.56
C LEU A 143 6.01 4.82 -5.21
N THR A 144 5.20 5.87 -5.10
CA THR A 144 5.10 6.71 -3.89
C THR A 144 3.89 6.37 -3.02
N ALA A 145 2.95 5.55 -3.49
CA ALA A 145 1.78 5.16 -2.73
C ALA A 145 2.14 4.33 -1.51
N ILE A 146 1.88 4.87 -0.34
CA ILE A 146 1.96 4.19 0.94
C ILE A 146 0.65 4.39 1.69
N PHE A 147 0.25 3.38 2.45
CA PHE A 147 -0.92 3.47 3.31
C PHE A 147 -0.59 4.16 4.62
N SER A 148 -1.56 4.90 5.15
CA SER A 148 -1.54 5.33 6.55
C SER A 148 -1.52 4.11 7.47
N ARG A 149 -0.70 4.16 8.52
CA ARG A 149 -0.69 3.13 9.57
C ARG A 149 -1.96 3.15 10.42
N ALA A 150 -2.76 4.20 10.35
CA ALA A 150 -4.09 4.24 10.94
C ALA A 150 -5.11 3.40 10.13
N LEU A 151 -4.86 3.18 8.84
CA LEU A 151 -5.74 2.39 7.98
C LEU A 151 -5.34 0.90 7.94
N VAL A 152 -4.02 0.62 7.85
CA VAL A 152 -3.50 -0.75 7.73
C VAL A 152 -2.32 -1.01 8.67
N ASP A 153 -2.21 -2.25 9.15
CA ASP A 153 -1.15 -2.69 10.07
C ASP A 153 0.11 -3.12 9.33
N ARG A 154 -0.07 -3.67 8.13
CA ARG A 154 1.00 -4.15 7.26
C ARG A 154 0.74 -3.69 5.84
N GLN A 155 1.82 -3.53 5.07
CA GLN A 155 1.74 -3.15 3.67
C GLN A 155 2.53 -4.10 2.79
N ILE A 156 1.87 -4.63 1.76
CA ILE A 156 2.50 -5.29 0.61
C ILE A 156 2.60 -4.25 -0.50
N PHE A 157 3.76 -4.14 -1.13
CA PHE A 157 3.93 -3.31 -2.32
C PHE A 157 4.28 -4.18 -3.52
N VAL A 158 3.49 -4.09 -4.58
CA VAL A 158 3.63 -4.93 -5.78
C VAL A 158 4.22 -4.11 -6.92
N ILE A 159 5.37 -4.53 -7.43
CA ILE A 159 5.93 -4.08 -8.70
C ILE A 159 6.01 -5.27 -9.66
N ASP A 160 6.29 -5.05 -10.92
CA ASP A 160 6.47 -6.13 -11.88
C ASP A 160 7.75 -5.97 -12.74
N VAL A 161 8.14 -7.04 -13.40
CA VAL A 161 9.33 -7.06 -14.23
C VAL A 161 9.19 -6.22 -15.51
N ALA A 162 7.97 -5.95 -15.99
CA ALA A 162 7.74 -5.16 -17.20
C ALA A 162 8.10 -3.68 -16.99
N GLY A 163 8.14 -3.20 -15.74
CA GLY A 163 8.68 -1.88 -15.42
C GLY A 163 10.20 -1.76 -15.60
N GLY A 164 10.88 -2.88 -15.83
CA GLY A 164 12.32 -3.00 -16.01
C GLY A 164 13.09 -3.31 -14.72
N ASP A 165 14.26 -3.92 -14.88
CA ASP A 165 15.09 -4.39 -13.77
C ASP A 165 15.61 -3.30 -12.83
N LYS A 166 15.54 -2.03 -13.27
CA LYS A 166 16.00 -0.86 -12.52
C LYS A 166 14.98 -0.29 -11.56
N VAL A 167 13.74 -0.80 -11.56
CA VAL A 167 12.67 -0.29 -10.68
C VAL A 167 13.05 -0.37 -9.20
N PRO A 168 13.55 -1.48 -8.66
CA PRO A 168 13.96 -1.54 -7.26
C PRO A 168 15.04 -0.52 -6.91
N ARG A 169 16.01 -0.31 -7.78
CA ARG A 169 17.11 0.65 -7.58
C ARG A 169 16.64 2.09 -7.57
N LYS A 170 15.67 2.45 -8.41
CA LYS A 170 15.03 3.78 -8.39
C LYS A 170 14.37 4.06 -7.04
N GLY A 171 13.85 3.01 -6.40
CA GLY A 171 13.23 3.11 -5.10
C GLY A 171 11.89 3.83 -5.17
N GLY A 172 11.58 4.53 -4.10
CA GLY A 172 10.31 5.16 -3.80
C GLY A 172 9.76 4.60 -2.49
N PRO A 173 8.95 5.35 -1.74
CA PRO A 173 8.46 4.92 -0.43
C PRO A 173 7.82 3.53 -0.45
N GLY A 174 6.99 3.22 -1.45
CA GLY A 174 6.37 1.90 -1.56
C GLY A 174 7.40 0.77 -1.65
N VAL A 175 8.48 0.95 -2.42
CA VAL A 175 9.54 -0.06 -2.54
C VAL A 175 10.36 -0.17 -1.27
N THR A 176 10.69 0.96 -0.62
CA THR A 176 11.67 0.99 0.47
C THR A 176 11.08 0.73 1.84
N THR A 177 9.80 1.03 2.08
CA THR A 177 9.19 0.99 3.41
C THR A 177 8.07 -0.04 3.59
N ALA A 178 7.55 -0.65 2.51
CA ALA A 178 6.53 -1.70 2.64
C ALA A 178 7.06 -2.90 3.45
N ASP A 179 6.21 -3.51 4.24
CA ASP A 179 6.58 -4.67 5.07
C ASP A 179 6.96 -5.88 4.19
N LEU A 180 6.35 -6.02 3.00
CA LEU A 180 6.72 -6.98 1.97
C LEU A 180 6.77 -6.31 0.60
N LEU A 181 7.86 -6.50 -0.15
CA LEU A 181 7.94 -6.16 -1.57
C LEU A 181 7.66 -7.41 -2.41
N VAL A 182 6.70 -7.32 -3.32
CA VAL A 182 6.41 -8.37 -4.31
C VAL A 182 6.90 -7.91 -5.68
N ILE A 183 7.77 -8.69 -6.30
CA ILE A 183 8.23 -8.53 -7.68
C ILE A 183 7.51 -9.58 -8.51
N ASN A 184 6.47 -9.14 -9.22
CA ASN A 184 5.53 -10.00 -9.92
C ASN A 184 5.88 -10.18 -11.40
N LYS A 185 5.15 -11.09 -12.06
CA LYS A 185 5.27 -11.44 -13.49
C LYS A 185 6.67 -11.93 -13.87
N THR A 186 7.30 -12.69 -12.99
CA THR A 186 8.67 -13.18 -13.23
C THR A 186 8.79 -14.08 -14.45
N ASP A 187 7.68 -14.71 -14.87
CA ASP A 187 7.55 -15.44 -16.11
C ASP A 187 7.81 -14.57 -17.35
N LEU A 188 7.52 -13.27 -17.28
CA LEU A 188 7.77 -12.34 -18.39
C LEU A 188 9.20 -11.81 -18.42
N ALA A 189 10.02 -12.04 -17.38
CA ALA A 189 11.37 -11.48 -17.30
C ALA A 189 12.24 -11.71 -18.54
N PRO A 190 12.27 -12.93 -19.15
CA PRO A 190 13.02 -13.14 -20.38
C PRO A 190 12.48 -12.33 -21.58
N LEU A 191 11.17 -12.10 -21.62
CA LEU A 191 10.52 -11.40 -22.76
C LEU A 191 10.74 -9.88 -22.70
N VAL A 192 10.90 -9.34 -21.50
CA VAL A 192 11.14 -7.89 -21.30
C VAL A 192 12.60 -7.59 -20.99
N HIS A 193 13.50 -8.58 -21.11
CA HIS A 193 14.92 -8.48 -20.82
C HIS A 193 15.24 -7.96 -19.41
N ALA A 194 14.41 -8.32 -18.43
CA ALA A 194 14.63 -7.99 -17.03
C ALA A 194 15.49 -9.05 -16.35
N ASP A 195 16.53 -8.62 -15.65
CA ASP A 195 17.40 -9.49 -14.86
C ASP A 195 16.91 -9.55 -13.42
N LEU A 196 16.35 -10.71 -13.03
CA LEU A 196 15.83 -10.94 -11.68
C LEU A 196 16.94 -10.88 -10.61
N GLY A 197 18.18 -11.24 -10.95
CA GLY A 197 19.32 -11.14 -10.03
C GLY A 197 19.70 -9.67 -9.77
N VAL A 198 19.59 -8.81 -10.80
CA VAL A 198 19.74 -7.36 -10.63
C VAL A 198 18.64 -6.81 -9.75
N MET A 199 17.38 -7.20 -9.98
CA MET A 199 16.24 -6.73 -9.17
C MET A 199 16.38 -7.16 -7.71
N ASP A 200 16.77 -8.40 -7.44
CA ASP A 200 16.98 -8.91 -6.08
C ASP A 200 18.08 -8.13 -5.35
N ARG A 201 19.25 -8.01 -5.97
CA ARG A 201 20.38 -7.26 -5.40
C ARG A 201 20.00 -5.81 -5.09
N ASP A 202 19.37 -5.13 -6.06
CA ASP A 202 19.03 -3.72 -5.95
C ASP A 202 17.89 -3.49 -4.93
N ALA A 203 16.94 -4.43 -4.84
CA ALA A 203 15.91 -4.43 -3.82
C ALA A 203 16.49 -4.60 -2.42
N LYS A 204 17.35 -5.59 -2.21
CA LYS A 204 18.06 -5.82 -0.93
C LYS A 204 18.88 -4.61 -0.51
N ALA A 205 19.59 -3.97 -1.46
CA ALA A 205 20.37 -2.78 -1.18
C ALA A 205 19.51 -1.58 -0.70
N ARG A 206 18.24 -1.53 -1.08
CA ARG A 206 17.30 -0.47 -0.68
C ARG A 206 16.50 -0.79 0.57
N ARG A 207 16.26 -2.06 0.84
CA ARG A 207 15.32 -2.54 1.86
C ARG A 207 16.01 -3.12 3.09
N GLY A 208 17.31 -3.42 3.02
CA GLY A 208 18.00 -4.16 4.08
C GLY A 208 17.37 -5.55 4.27
N ASP A 209 16.96 -5.86 5.49
CA ASP A 209 16.39 -7.16 5.87
C ASP A 209 14.88 -7.30 5.61
N LEU A 210 14.23 -6.25 5.09
CA LEU A 210 12.79 -6.32 4.78
C LEU A 210 12.54 -7.35 3.65
N PRO A 211 11.54 -8.23 3.79
CA PRO A 211 11.32 -9.35 2.90
C PRO A 211 10.95 -8.96 1.48
N ILE A 212 11.38 -9.80 0.53
CA ILE A 212 11.10 -9.67 -0.91
C ILE A 212 10.57 -11.01 -1.39
N ALA A 213 9.48 -11.00 -2.16
CA ALA A 213 8.92 -12.17 -2.82
C ALA A 213 8.95 -11.99 -4.34
N PHE A 214 9.41 -13.01 -5.06
CA PHE A 214 9.31 -13.08 -6.51
C PHE A 214 8.14 -13.98 -6.88
N THR A 215 7.22 -13.48 -7.70
CA THR A 215 5.96 -14.16 -8.02
C THR A 215 5.68 -14.20 -9.51
N SER A 216 4.98 -15.27 -9.91
CA SER A 216 4.29 -15.34 -11.21
C SER A 216 2.88 -15.84 -10.94
N LEU A 217 1.93 -14.92 -10.84
CA LEU A 217 0.56 -15.23 -10.44
C LEU A 217 -0.23 -16.04 -11.49
N VAL A 218 0.37 -16.34 -12.63
CA VAL A 218 -0.16 -17.30 -13.62
C VAL A 218 0.22 -18.74 -13.29
N ALA A 219 1.23 -18.95 -12.43
CA ALA A 219 1.59 -20.26 -11.94
C ALA A 219 0.65 -20.71 -10.80
N THR A 220 0.45 -22.01 -10.64
CA THR A 220 -0.47 -22.59 -9.65
C THR A 220 -0.06 -22.24 -8.19
N ASP A 221 1.24 -22.20 -7.92
CA ASP A 221 1.87 -21.88 -6.63
C ASP A 221 2.40 -20.44 -6.55
N GLY A 222 2.01 -19.61 -7.52
CA GLY A 222 2.62 -18.29 -7.73
C GLY A 222 2.45 -17.31 -6.57
N ALA A 223 1.49 -17.51 -5.67
CA ALA A 223 1.26 -16.64 -4.51
C ALA A 223 1.60 -17.32 -3.17
N ASP A 224 2.08 -18.55 -3.16
CA ASP A 224 2.27 -19.33 -1.92
C ASP A 224 3.22 -18.67 -0.93
N GLN A 225 4.30 -18.06 -1.41
CA GLN A 225 5.24 -17.33 -0.57
C GLN A 225 4.59 -16.11 0.10
N VAL A 226 3.74 -15.39 -0.63
CA VAL A 226 3.01 -14.24 -0.09
C VAL A 226 1.93 -14.70 0.90
N ALA A 227 1.22 -15.78 0.59
CA ALA A 227 0.22 -16.37 1.50
C ALA A 227 0.87 -16.87 2.79
N ALA A 228 2.05 -17.49 2.72
CA ALA A 228 2.81 -17.90 3.91
C ALA A 228 3.21 -16.68 4.76
N TRP A 229 3.64 -15.58 4.13
CA TRP A 229 3.94 -14.34 4.84
C TRP A 229 2.69 -13.77 5.53
N VAL A 230 1.54 -13.74 4.87
CA VAL A 230 0.27 -13.27 5.46
C VAL A 230 -0.12 -14.12 6.68
N ARG A 231 0.01 -15.46 6.58
CA ARG A 231 -0.24 -16.36 7.73
C ARG A 231 0.68 -16.06 8.91
N ALA A 232 1.96 -15.80 8.66
CA ALA A 232 2.92 -15.43 9.70
C ALA A 232 2.54 -14.10 10.37
N GLN A 233 2.17 -13.07 9.59
CA GLN A 233 1.71 -11.79 10.13
C GLN A 233 0.44 -11.93 10.97
N LEU A 234 -0.51 -12.76 10.52
CA LEU A 234 -1.73 -13.02 11.29
C LEU A 234 -1.44 -13.78 12.60
N ALA A 235 -0.51 -14.73 12.58
CA ALA A 235 -0.09 -15.43 13.80
C ALA A 235 0.55 -14.47 14.81
N GLU A 236 1.46 -13.59 14.36
CA GLU A 236 2.04 -12.54 15.19
C GLU A 236 0.97 -11.60 15.77
N TRP A 237 0.01 -11.17 14.93
CA TRP A 237 -1.09 -10.30 15.33
C TRP A 237 -1.95 -10.91 16.43
N ARG A 238 -2.29 -12.20 16.30
CA ARG A 238 -3.05 -12.93 17.30
C ARG A 238 -2.29 -13.09 18.63
N THR A 239 -0.96 -13.31 18.56
CA THR A 239 -0.13 -13.46 19.75
C THR A 239 0.01 -12.15 20.52
N ALA A 240 0.16 -11.04 19.82
CA ALA A 240 0.27 -9.72 20.44
C ALA A 240 -1.02 -9.28 21.16
N ALA A 241 -2.17 -9.91 20.85
CA ALA A 241 -3.45 -9.68 21.54
C ALA A 241 -3.48 -10.19 22.98
N HIS A 242 -2.57 -11.08 23.36
CA HIS A 242 -2.59 -11.78 24.65
C HIS A 242 -1.54 -11.26 25.64
N ILE A 243 -0.87 -10.14 25.29
CA ILE A 243 0.10 -9.45 26.16
C ILE A 243 -0.50 -8.13 26.67
#